data_a589afaadc4fc2fee2b945a43bb7b8af
#
_entry.id   a589afaadc4fc2fee2b945a43bb7b8af
#
_cell.length_a   1.000
_cell.length_b   1.000
_cell.length_c   1.000
_cell.angle_alpha   90.00
_cell.angle_beta   90.00
_cell.angle_gamma   90.00
#
_symmetry.space_group_name_H-M   'P 1'
#
loop_
_entity.id
_entity.type
_entity.pdbx_description
1 polymer ?
#
loop_
_entity_poly.entity_id
_entity_poly.type
_entity_poly.pdbx_seq_one_letter_code
_entity_poly.pdbx_strand_id
1 'polypeptide(L)'
;RIAELTGRAFDIAMAERGPVQVNIPRDYFYGEGEYEIPQPHKLERSAGGPESLDAAAKMLAKAKFPVILSGGGVIMANGIKECAALAEYLTAPVVNSYLHNDSFPASHPLSCGPLGYQGSKAAMKLI
;
A
#
# COMPACT_ATOMS: atom_id res chain seq x y z
N ARG A 1 11.81 3.38 -30.02
CA ARG A 1 11.61 4.03 -28.70
C ARG A 1 10.24 3.76 -28.07
N ILE A 2 9.34 3.03 -28.73
CA ILE A 2 7.97 2.78 -28.19
C ILE A 2 8.08 1.98 -26.89
N ALA A 3 8.86 0.90 -26.87
CA ALA A 3 9.03 0.07 -25.67
C ALA A 3 9.62 0.86 -24.50
N GLU A 4 10.65 1.67 -24.74
CA GLU A 4 11.28 2.57 -23.75
C GLU A 4 10.27 3.57 -23.17
N LEU A 5 9.52 4.28 -24.03
CA LEU A 5 8.55 5.28 -23.59
C LEU A 5 7.36 4.65 -22.85
N THR A 6 6.95 3.45 -23.26
CA THR A 6 5.92 2.70 -22.56
C THR A 6 6.40 2.27 -21.17
N GLY A 7 7.62 1.74 -21.05
CA GLY A 7 8.22 1.41 -19.77
C GLY A 7 8.28 2.63 -18.84
N ARG A 8 8.76 3.77 -19.35
CA ARG A 8 8.79 5.03 -18.59
C ARG A 8 7.41 5.50 -18.15
N ALA A 9 6.38 5.31 -18.97
CA ALA A 9 5.02 5.64 -18.59
C ALA A 9 4.53 4.81 -17.40
N PHE A 10 4.84 3.52 -17.36
CA PHE A 10 4.58 2.68 -16.20
C PHE A 10 5.33 3.15 -14.95
N ASP A 11 6.62 3.49 -15.08
CA ASP A 11 7.41 4.00 -13.96
C ASP A 11 6.79 5.28 -13.38
N ILE A 12 6.37 6.21 -14.23
CA ILE A 12 5.70 7.45 -13.80
C ILE A 12 4.36 7.14 -13.14
N ALA A 13 3.54 6.28 -13.76
CA ALA A 13 2.24 5.90 -13.19
C ALA A 13 2.37 5.29 -11.79
N MET A 14 3.40 4.47 -11.58
CA MET A 14 3.68 3.86 -10.28
C MET A 14 4.26 4.85 -9.27
N ALA A 15 5.14 5.77 -9.69
CA ALA A 15 5.75 6.77 -8.84
C ALA A 15 4.75 7.82 -8.38
N GLU A 16 4.00 8.39 -9.33
CA GLU A 16 3.03 9.45 -9.09
C GLU A 16 1.65 8.93 -8.67
N ARG A 17 1.42 7.60 -8.74
CA ARG A 17 0.14 6.94 -8.43
C ARG A 17 -1.02 7.54 -9.20
N GLY A 18 -0.80 7.79 -10.50
CA GLY A 18 -1.76 8.43 -11.39
C GLY A 18 -1.76 7.84 -12.80
N PRO A 19 -2.75 8.19 -13.61
CA PRO A 19 -2.79 7.76 -15.01
C PRO A 19 -1.73 8.49 -15.83
N VAL A 20 -1.14 7.76 -16.79
CA VAL A 20 -0.19 8.32 -17.75
C VAL A 20 -0.68 8.03 -19.17
N GLN A 21 -0.70 9.04 -20.00
CA GLN A 21 -1.08 8.90 -21.41
C GLN A 21 0.16 8.76 -22.28
N VAL A 22 0.16 7.76 -23.16
CA VAL A 22 1.17 7.58 -24.20
C VAL A 22 0.53 7.79 -25.55
N ASN A 23 1.00 8.78 -26.30
CA ASN A 23 0.55 9.03 -27.67
C ASN A 23 1.50 8.37 -28.66
N ILE A 24 0.99 7.45 -29.47
CA ILE A 24 1.76 6.77 -30.51
C ILE A 24 1.11 7.12 -31.85
N PRO A 25 1.84 7.78 -32.77
CA PRO A 25 1.33 8.05 -34.12
C PRO A 25 0.96 6.74 -34.82
N ARG A 26 -0.13 6.77 -35.58
CA ARG A 26 -0.73 5.58 -36.19
C ARG A 26 0.21 4.82 -37.14
N ASP A 27 1.06 5.53 -37.84
CA ASP A 27 2.01 4.96 -38.80
C ASP A 27 3.03 4.01 -38.15
N TYR A 28 3.32 4.18 -36.88
CA TYR A 28 4.20 3.27 -36.13
C TYR A 28 3.57 1.90 -35.79
N PHE A 29 2.28 1.71 -36.02
CA PHE A 29 1.62 0.42 -35.82
C PHE A 29 1.73 -0.54 -37.02
N TYR A 30 2.21 -0.06 -38.17
CA TYR A 30 2.26 -0.84 -39.41
C TYR A 30 3.66 -1.36 -39.75
N GLY A 31 4.67 -1.01 -38.96
CA GLY A 31 6.03 -1.42 -39.18
C GLY A 31 6.40 -2.63 -38.33
N GLU A 32 7.42 -3.36 -38.77
CA GLU A 32 8.10 -4.39 -37.99
C GLU A 32 9.50 -3.90 -37.63
N GLY A 33 10.01 -4.33 -36.48
CA GLY A 33 11.34 -3.96 -36.04
C GLY A 33 11.83 -4.85 -34.91
N GLU A 34 13.14 -4.93 -34.77
CA GLU A 34 13.77 -5.58 -33.61
C GLU A 34 14.04 -4.53 -32.53
N TYR A 35 13.65 -4.84 -31.30
CA TYR A 35 13.87 -3.95 -30.16
C TYR A 35 13.96 -4.75 -28.85
N GLU A 36 14.76 -4.26 -27.95
CA GLU A 36 14.78 -4.76 -26.57
C GLU A 36 13.58 -4.26 -25.79
N ILE A 37 12.94 -5.17 -25.06
CA ILE A 37 11.91 -4.80 -24.09
C ILE A 37 12.63 -4.49 -22.78
N PRO A 38 12.60 -3.23 -22.29
CA PRO A 38 13.29 -2.88 -21.06
C PRO A 38 12.69 -3.64 -19.88
N GLN A 39 13.55 -4.05 -18.96
CA GLN A 39 13.10 -4.66 -17.71
C GLN A 39 12.42 -3.60 -16.84
N PRO A 40 11.35 -3.99 -16.09
CA PRO A 40 10.69 -3.07 -15.17
C PRO A 40 11.66 -2.56 -14.11
N HIS A 41 11.64 -1.26 -13.84
CA HIS A 41 12.40 -0.70 -12.74
C HIS A 41 11.76 -1.11 -11.40
N LYS A 42 12.60 -1.53 -10.46
CA LYS A 42 12.16 -1.74 -9.09
C LYS A 42 12.07 -0.39 -8.40
N LEU A 43 10.86 0.09 -8.18
CA LEU A 43 10.64 1.29 -7.40
C LEU A 43 10.92 1.00 -5.93
N GLU A 44 11.94 1.63 -5.38
CA GLU A 44 12.18 1.61 -3.94
C GLU A 44 11.23 2.60 -3.24
N ARG A 45 10.62 2.14 -2.16
CA ARG A 45 9.69 2.96 -1.39
C ARG A 45 10.43 3.63 -0.24
N SER A 46 10.15 4.91 -0.01
CA SER A 46 10.70 5.65 1.12
C SER A 46 10.06 5.16 2.43
N ALA A 47 10.88 4.90 3.42
CA ALA A 47 10.45 4.55 4.77
C ALA A 47 10.01 5.75 5.62
N GLY A 48 10.13 6.97 5.09
CA GLY A 48 9.97 8.21 5.86
C GLY A 48 11.28 8.67 6.53
N GLY A 49 11.28 9.86 7.09
CA GLY A 49 12.44 10.43 7.79
C GLY A 49 12.70 9.73 9.13
N PRO A 50 13.97 9.51 9.52
CA PRO A 50 14.33 8.86 10.78
C PRO A 50 13.71 9.54 12.00
N GLU A 51 13.68 10.86 12.02
CA GLU A 51 13.11 11.65 13.11
C GLU A 51 11.60 11.44 13.27
N SER A 52 10.88 11.35 12.14
CA SER A 52 9.44 11.09 12.14
C SER A 52 9.12 9.67 12.63
N LEU A 53 9.94 8.70 12.25
CA LEU A 53 9.80 7.31 12.71
C LEU A 53 10.07 7.21 14.22
N ASP A 54 11.10 7.88 14.72
CA ASP A 54 11.42 7.92 16.15
C ASP A 54 10.30 8.60 16.96
N ALA A 55 9.76 9.69 16.46
CA ALA A 55 8.63 10.37 17.08
C ALA A 55 7.38 9.48 17.14
N ALA A 56 7.06 8.78 16.05
CA ALA A 56 5.95 7.82 16.00
C ALA A 56 6.16 6.65 16.97
N ALA A 57 7.36 6.09 17.02
CA ALA A 57 7.71 5.01 17.95
C ALA A 57 7.54 5.45 19.41
N LYS A 58 7.99 6.66 19.76
CA LYS A 58 7.82 7.24 21.09
C LYS A 58 6.35 7.48 21.46
N MET A 59 5.51 7.85 20.50
CA MET A 59 4.06 7.97 20.72
C MET A 59 3.43 6.62 21.00
N LEU A 60 3.74 5.62 20.20
CA LEU A 60 3.21 4.25 20.37
C LEU A 60 3.66 3.64 21.69
N ALA A 61 4.92 3.83 22.09
CA ALA A 61 5.44 3.34 23.36
C ALA A 61 4.73 3.94 24.59
N LYS A 62 4.13 5.12 24.48
CA LYS A 62 3.38 5.77 25.56
C LYS A 62 1.88 5.45 25.54
N ALA A 63 1.39 4.84 24.46
CA ALA A 63 -0.01 4.53 24.32
C ALA A 63 -0.43 3.43 25.30
N LYS A 64 -1.51 3.66 26.04
CA LYS A 64 -2.06 2.67 27.00
C LYS A 64 -2.89 1.61 26.29
N PHE A 65 -3.55 1.97 25.21
CA PHE A 65 -4.38 1.08 24.42
C PHE A 65 -4.31 1.50 22.94
N PRO A 66 -3.25 1.11 22.23
CA PRO A 66 -3.14 1.40 20.80
C PRO A 66 -4.13 0.57 19.99
N VAL A 67 -4.75 1.18 19.00
CA VAL A 67 -5.61 0.52 18.02
C VAL A 67 -5.05 0.82 16.62
N ILE A 68 -4.95 -0.19 15.78
CA ILE A 68 -4.47 -0.04 14.41
C ILE A 68 -5.67 0.00 13.48
N LEU A 69 -5.81 1.08 12.73
CA LEU A 69 -6.74 1.18 11.60
C LEU A 69 -5.97 0.89 10.30
N SER A 70 -6.12 -0.33 9.80
CA SER A 70 -5.45 -0.79 8.58
C SER A 70 -6.30 -0.52 7.34
N GLY A 71 -5.71 -0.04 6.27
CA GLY A 71 -6.42 0.34 5.05
C GLY A 71 -5.62 0.13 3.77
N GLY A 72 -6.08 0.72 2.67
CA GLY A 72 -5.49 0.57 1.34
C GLY A 72 -4.00 0.94 1.26
N GLY A 73 -3.54 1.84 2.11
CA GLY A 73 -2.12 2.19 2.21
C GLY A 73 -1.22 1.01 2.57
N VAL A 74 -1.69 0.13 3.45
CA VAL A 74 -0.96 -1.10 3.85
C VAL A 74 -0.85 -2.06 2.66
N ILE A 75 -1.94 -2.22 1.89
CA ILE A 75 -1.97 -3.07 0.69
C ILE A 75 -1.03 -2.52 -0.37
N MET A 76 -1.18 -1.24 -0.72
CA MET A 76 -0.34 -0.57 -1.72
C MET A 76 1.14 -0.54 -1.33
N ALA A 77 1.43 -0.53 -0.04
CA ALA A 77 2.79 -0.62 0.48
C ALA A 77 3.32 -2.06 0.54
N ASN A 78 2.48 -3.07 0.27
CA ASN A 78 2.79 -4.49 0.51
C ASN A 78 3.26 -4.73 1.96
N GLY A 79 2.64 -4.01 2.91
CA GLY A 79 3.04 -3.94 4.32
C GLY A 79 2.19 -4.77 5.27
N ILE A 80 1.44 -5.77 4.76
CA ILE A 80 0.52 -6.58 5.58
C ILE A 80 1.29 -7.36 6.67
N LYS A 81 2.47 -7.90 6.32
CA LYS A 81 3.31 -8.65 7.28
C LYS A 81 3.87 -7.74 8.37
N GLU A 82 4.32 -6.56 8.00
CA GLU A 82 4.85 -5.55 8.92
C GLU A 82 3.75 -5.00 9.83
N CYS A 83 2.54 -4.81 9.27
CA CYS A 83 1.37 -4.43 10.06
C CYS A 83 1.01 -5.50 11.09
N ALA A 84 1.06 -6.77 10.73
CA ALA A 84 0.83 -7.87 11.64
C ALA A 84 1.89 -7.93 12.75
N ALA A 85 3.16 -7.82 12.39
CA ALA A 85 4.27 -7.79 13.34
C ALA A 85 4.16 -6.61 14.34
N LEU A 86 3.75 -5.43 13.85
CA LEU A 86 3.51 -4.28 14.72
C LEU A 86 2.32 -4.51 15.66
N ALA A 87 1.23 -5.09 15.15
CA ALA A 87 0.06 -5.41 15.94
C ALA A 87 0.40 -6.41 17.08
N GLU A 88 1.17 -7.44 16.76
CA GLU A 88 1.66 -8.42 17.74
C GLU A 88 2.57 -7.77 18.79
N TYR A 89 3.54 -6.98 18.33
CA TYR A 89 4.48 -6.28 19.22
C TYR A 89 3.78 -5.36 20.23
N LEU A 90 2.74 -4.63 19.78
CA LEU A 90 1.97 -3.73 20.62
C LEU A 90 0.80 -4.42 21.34
N THR A 91 0.50 -5.67 21.02
CA THR A 91 -0.75 -6.36 21.40
C THR A 91 -1.97 -5.50 21.06
N ALA A 92 -1.93 -4.87 19.88
CA ALA A 92 -2.93 -3.89 19.45
C ALA A 92 -4.02 -4.56 18.59
N PRO A 93 -5.31 -4.35 18.90
CA PRO A 93 -6.38 -4.79 18.03
C PRO A 93 -6.30 -4.04 16.68
N VAL A 94 -6.60 -4.78 15.59
CA VAL A 94 -6.57 -4.25 14.24
C VAL A 94 -7.97 -4.19 13.67
N VAL A 95 -8.32 -3.04 13.16
CA VAL A 95 -9.60 -2.75 12.51
C VAL A 95 -9.31 -2.44 11.04
N ASN A 96 -10.05 -3.04 10.13
CA ASN A 96 -9.93 -2.77 8.71
C ASN A 96 -10.77 -1.56 8.31
N SER A 97 -10.23 -0.68 7.47
CA SER A 97 -11.03 0.40 6.89
C SER A 97 -12.06 -0.16 5.91
N TYR A 98 -13.13 0.60 5.70
CA TYR A 98 -14.16 0.25 4.73
C TYR A 98 -13.54 -0.01 3.34
N LEU A 99 -13.96 -1.07 2.66
CA LEU A 99 -13.47 -1.58 1.36
C LEU A 99 -12.06 -2.23 1.37
N HIS A 100 -11.37 -2.30 2.50
CA HIS A 100 -10.01 -2.87 2.57
C HIS A 100 -9.92 -4.02 3.59
N ASN A 101 -10.83 -5.00 3.45
CA ASN A 101 -10.86 -6.18 4.33
C ASN A 101 -9.63 -7.08 4.19
N ASP A 102 -8.89 -6.91 3.11
CA ASP A 102 -7.65 -7.59 2.77
C ASP A 102 -6.38 -6.92 3.35
N SER A 103 -6.53 -5.77 4.03
CA SER A 103 -5.39 -5.04 4.62
C SER A 103 -4.81 -5.69 5.88
N PHE A 104 -5.52 -6.67 6.45
CA PHE A 104 -5.06 -7.45 7.61
C PHE A 104 -5.70 -8.85 7.59
N PRO A 105 -4.98 -9.93 7.95
CA PRO A 105 -5.53 -11.29 7.92
C PRO A 105 -6.73 -11.44 8.86
N ALA A 106 -7.89 -11.80 8.33
CA ALA A 106 -9.12 -11.97 9.12
C ALA A 106 -9.04 -13.11 10.15
N SER A 107 -8.17 -14.09 9.93
CA SER A 107 -7.91 -15.20 10.86
C SER A 107 -6.97 -14.87 12.00
N HIS A 108 -6.37 -13.67 11.99
CA HIS A 108 -5.41 -13.26 13.01
C HIS A 108 -6.13 -12.98 14.35
N PRO A 109 -5.60 -13.42 15.52
CA PRO A 109 -6.25 -13.23 16.82
C PRO A 109 -6.55 -11.77 17.19
N LEU A 110 -5.75 -10.84 16.68
CA LEU A 110 -5.95 -9.39 16.90
C LEU A 110 -6.87 -8.73 15.87
N SER A 111 -7.41 -9.47 14.90
CA SER A 111 -8.34 -8.94 13.91
C SER A 111 -9.72 -8.68 14.54
N CYS A 112 -10.18 -7.45 14.46
CA CYS A 112 -11.50 -7.02 14.94
C CYS A 112 -12.50 -6.80 13.81
N GLY A 113 -12.07 -7.03 12.56
CA GLY A 113 -12.92 -6.90 11.38
C GLY A 113 -13.06 -5.46 10.87
N PRO A 114 -13.92 -5.25 9.85
CA PRO A 114 -14.05 -3.97 9.17
C PRO A 114 -14.89 -2.94 9.92
N LEU A 115 -14.56 -1.69 9.69
CA LEU A 115 -15.43 -0.54 9.96
C LEU A 115 -16.51 -0.40 8.87
N GLY A 116 -17.53 0.37 9.16
CA GLY A 116 -18.49 0.84 8.18
C GLY A 116 -19.90 0.27 8.36
N TYR A 117 -20.78 0.55 7.39
CA TYR A 117 -22.22 0.30 7.45
C TYR A 117 -22.60 -1.15 7.79
N GLN A 118 -21.84 -2.13 7.32
CA GLN A 118 -21.99 -3.55 7.67
C GLN A 118 -20.75 -4.08 8.40
N GLY A 119 -20.10 -3.21 9.16
CA GLY A 119 -18.89 -3.53 9.86
C GLY A 119 -19.07 -4.42 11.08
N SER A 120 -17.95 -4.85 11.64
CA SER A 120 -17.91 -5.62 12.86
C SER A 120 -18.34 -4.77 14.06
N LYS A 121 -19.17 -5.35 14.95
CA LYS A 121 -19.53 -4.69 16.21
C LYS A 121 -18.30 -4.43 17.10
N ALA A 122 -17.29 -5.31 17.03
CA ALA A 122 -16.03 -5.13 17.74
C ALA A 122 -15.27 -3.92 17.21
N ALA A 123 -15.10 -3.82 15.88
CA ALA A 123 -14.44 -2.69 15.24
C ALA A 123 -15.11 -1.35 15.57
N MET A 124 -16.46 -1.32 15.52
CA MET A 124 -17.25 -0.11 15.80
C MET A 124 -17.21 0.33 17.27
N LYS A 125 -16.76 -0.52 18.19
CA LYS A 125 -16.59 -0.16 19.60
C LYS A 125 -15.18 0.31 19.93
N LEU A 126 -14.21 0.00 19.07
CA LEU A 126 -12.80 0.32 19.28
C LEU A 126 -12.43 1.72 18.75
N ILE A 127 -13.19 2.21 17.79
CA ILE A 127 -13.02 3.52 17.16
C ILE A 127 -14.16 4.45 17.61
#